data_de8ffd413b28b2a8272aee2126e5c41c
#
_entry.id   de8ffd413b28b2a8272aee2126e5c41c
#
_cell.length_a   1.000
_cell.length_b   1.000
_cell.length_c   1.000
_cell.angle_alpha   90.00
_cell.angle_beta   90.00
_cell.angle_gamma   90.00
#
_symmetry.space_group_name_H-M   'P 1'
#
loop_
_entity.id
_entity.type
_entity.pdbx_description
1 polymer ?
#
loop_
_entity_poly.entity_id
_entity_poly.type
_entity_poly.pdbx_seq_one_letter_code
_entity_poly.pdbx_strand_id
1 'polypeptide(L)'
;MEDESSRQDSDSNPRSPVRTVQVLHELAVSGQGVALAALAARLQLPKTSLFRLLRSLEQGGYVTSSNGVHQVGPQAIKLGVALLQNREFPNCARPAMEWLAAECNETVILGTFDDGEMQIVYTEVIEPSNPLRFSIKSGLTKPLYSSAMGQTLLAYMPAERKSRYLQHVAFVRLASNTISSVAALKRKIKEIRADGISVSVDGMFDGVYSIAAPLVNAAGQVFAGLSISAPSTRGPQQERKFAGLLTKASEEISRVLGYTGAYPPP
;
A
#
# COMPACT_ATOMS: atom_id res chain seq x y z
N MET A 1 2.92 -0.29 -62.10
CA MET A 1 1.58 0.27 -62.07
C MET A 1 0.74 -0.71 -61.30
N GLU A 2 0.65 -0.50 -60.04
CA GLU A 2 -0.44 -0.88 -59.15
C GLU A 2 -0.06 -0.48 -57.71
N ASP A 3 -0.88 0.34 -57.19
CA ASP A 3 -0.76 1.11 -55.96
C ASP A 3 -1.19 0.20 -54.78
N GLU A 4 -0.26 -0.20 -53.91
CA GLU A 4 -0.59 -0.80 -52.63
C GLU A 4 -0.53 0.27 -51.54
N SER A 5 -1.67 0.92 -51.38
CA SER A 5 -1.90 1.86 -50.29
C SER A 5 -1.81 1.15 -48.93
N SER A 6 -0.84 1.56 -48.14
CA SER A 6 -0.64 1.26 -46.76
C SER A 6 -1.92 1.49 -45.93
N ARG A 7 -2.56 0.42 -45.46
CA ARG A 7 -3.50 0.46 -44.35
C ARG A 7 -2.72 0.59 -43.07
N GLN A 8 -2.64 1.80 -42.55
CA GLN A 8 -2.29 2.05 -41.17
C GLN A 8 -3.40 1.45 -40.29
N ASP A 9 -3.11 0.33 -39.64
CA ASP A 9 -3.88 -0.16 -38.52
C ASP A 9 -3.77 0.86 -37.36
N SER A 10 -4.78 1.72 -37.24
CA SER A 10 -4.96 2.57 -36.06
C SER A 10 -5.28 1.65 -34.90
N ASP A 11 -4.34 1.58 -33.97
CA ASP A 11 -4.42 0.94 -32.66
C ASP A 11 -5.66 1.46 -31.90
N SER A 12 -6.81 0.82 -32.10
CA SER A 12 -8.07 1.18 -31.46
C SER A 12 -8.12 0.56 -30.07
N ASN A 13 -7.34 1.12 -29.16
CA ASN A 13 -7.55 0.89 -27.74
C ASN A 13 -9.05 1.15 -27.42
N PRO A 14 -9.81 0.17 -26.92
CA PRO A 14 -11.25 0.28 -26.75
C PRO A 14 -11.57 1.34 -25.67
N ARG A 15 -11.77 2.57 -26.10
CA ARG A 15 -12.09 3.72 -25.22
C ARG A 15 -13.41 3.55 -24.46
N SER A 16 -14.30 2.68 -24.94
CA SER A 16 -15.64 2.48 -24.36
C SER A 16 -15.63 1.82 -22.97
N PRO A 17 -14.89 0.73 -22.70
CA PRO A 17 -14.86 0.10 -21.36
C PRO A 17 -14.28 1.03 -20.29
N VAL A 18 -13.21 1.77 -20.59
CA VAL A 18 -12.59 2.71 -19.66
C VAL A 18 -13.56 3.84 -19.32
N ARG A 19 -14.26 4.38 -20.31
CA ARG A 19 -15.30 5.41 -20.11
C ARG A 19 -16.45 4.94 -19.23
N THR A 20 -16.83 3.67 -19.33
CA THR A 20 -17.86 3.07 -18.46
C THR A 20 -17.44 3.14 -17.01
N VAL A 21 -16.20 2.76 -16.69
CA VAL A 21 -15.65 2.83 -15.33
C VAL A 21 -15.56 4.27 -14.85
N GLN A 22 -15.12 5.20 -15.70
CA GLN A 22 -15.05 6.62 -15.37
C GLN A 22 -16.43 7.21 -15.02
N VAL A 23 -17.49 6.85 -15.75
CA VAL A 23 -18.86 7.28 -15.46
C VAL A 23 -19.32 6.78 -14.08
N LEU A 24 -19.10 5.50 -13.77
CA LEU A 24 -19.46 4.95 -12.47
C LEU A 24 -18.67 5.61 -11.34
N HIS A 25 -17.39 5.89 -11.55
CA HIS A 25 -16.53 6.58 -10.60
C HIS A 25 -17.04 8.00 -10.30
N GLU A 26 -17.33 8.81 -11.33
CA GLU A 26 -17.85 10.18 -11.16
C GLU A 26 -19.20 10.20 -10.41
N LEU A 27 -20.09 9.26 -10.71
CA LEU A 27 -21.35 9.14 -10.00
C LEU A 27 -21.16 8.73 -8.53
N ALA A 28 -20.21 7.81 -8.26
CA ALA A 28 -19.91 7.35 -6.91
C ALA A 28 -19.29 8.45 -6.04
N VAL A 29 -18.32 9.20 -6.58
CA VAL A 29 -17.63 10.27 -5.85
C VAL A 29 -18.54 11.47 -5.59
N SER A 30 -19.49 11.75 -6.48
CA SER A 30 -20.40 12.89 -6.29
C SER A 30 -21.32 12.76 -5.08
N GLY A 31 -21.57 11.52 -4.61
CA GLY A 31 -22.47 11.25 -3.48
C GLY A 31 -23.93 11.69 -3.65
N GLN A 32 -24.19 12.46 -4.69
CA GLN A 32 -25.52 12.97 -5.08
C GLN A 32 -25.74 12.71 -6.57
N GLY A 33 -26.99 12.73 -6.99
CA GLY A 33 -27.31 12.54 -8.40
C GLY A 33 -26.73 13.65 -9.29
N VAL A 34 -26.29 13.26 -10.48
CA VAL A 34 -25.66 14.17 -11.47
C VAL A 34 -26.49 14.21 -12.74
N ALA A 35 -26.77 15.41 -13.23
CA ALA A 35 -27.47 15.62 -14.50
C ALA A 35 -26.54 15.25 -15.68
N LEU A 36 -27.13 14.74 -16.79
CA LEU A 36 -26.39 14.36 -17.99
C LEU A 36 -25.42 15.45 -18.49
N ALA A 37 -25.88 16.70 -18.49
CA ALA A 37 -25.07 17.82 -19.00
C ALA A 37 -23.82 18.08 -18.12
N ALA A 38 -23.96 18.01 -16.80
CA ALA A 38 -22.86 18.17 -15.85
C ALA A 38 -21.86 17.01 -15.97
N LEU A 39 -22.34 15.78 -16.07
CA LEU A 39 -21.49 14.60 -16.23
C LEU A 39 -20.73 14.63 -17.57
N ALA A 40 -21.38 15.07 -18.66
CA ALA A 40 -20.77 15.23 -19.96
C ALA A 40 -19.63 16.25 -19.95
N ALA A 41 -19.82 17.37 -19.24
CA ALA A 41 -18.80 18.40 -19.08
C ALA A 41 -17.60 17.90 -18.25
N ARG A 42 -17.83 17.21 -17.12
CA ARG A 42 -16.77 16.66 -16.26
C ARG A 42 -15.91 15.64 -16.99
N LEU A 43 -16.54 14.72 -17.73
CA LEU A 43 -15.87 13.65 -18.45
C LEU A 43 -15.37 14.04 -19.84
N GLN A 44 -15.67 15.26 -20.29
CA GLN A 44 -15.36 15.76 -21.63
C GLN A 44 -15.88 14.80 -22.74
N LEU A 45 -17.10 14.28 -22.54
CA LEU A 45 -17.73 13.35 -23.47
C LEU A 45 -18.91 14.01 -24.22
N PRO A 46 -19.11 13.65 -25.50
CA PRO A 46 -20.32 14.05 -26.22
C PRO A 46 -21.58 13.52 -25.50
N LYS A 47 -22.59 14.38 -25.32
CA LYS A 47 -23.84 14.04 -24.63
C LYS A 47 -24.53 12.79 -25.21
N THR A 48 -24.50 12.62 -26.54
CA THR A 48 -25.09 11.48 -27.23
C THR A 48 -24.40 10.15 -26.89
N SER A 49 -23.08 10.15 -26.82
CA SER A 49 -22.28 8.97 -26.44
C SER A 49 -22.50 8.63 -24.96
N LEU A 50 -22.47 9.64 -24.09
CA LEU A 50 -22.72 9.46 -22.66
C LEU A 50 -24.15 8.96 -22.38
N PHE A 51 -25.16 9.49 -23.09
CA PHE A 51 -26.53 9.05 -22.96
C PHE A 51 -26.70 7.54 -23.28
N ARG A 52 -26.08 7.08 -24.38
CA ARG A 52 -26.09 5.66 -24.74
C ARG A 52 -25.43 4.79 -23.65
N LEU A 53 -24.33 5.25 -23.11
CA LEU A 53 -23.60 4.56 -22.06
C LEU A 53 -24.42 4.47 -20.76
N LEU A 54 -25.01 5.59 -20.32
CA LEU A 54 -25.88 5.63 -19.13
C LEU A 54 -27.09 4.72 -19.31
N ARG A 55 -27.73 4.71 -20.47
CA ARG A 55 -28.86 3.82 -20.76
C ARG A 55 -28.48 2.33 -20.65
N SER A 56 -27.31 1.96 -21.16
CA SER A 56 -26.80 0.59 -21.02
C SER A 56 -26.51 0.22 -19.56
N LEU A 57 -25.91 1.14 -18.80
CA LEU A 57 -25.66 0.96 -17.37
C LEU A 57 -26.96 0.90 -16.54
N GLU A 58 -27.97 1.65 -16.95
CA GLU A 58 -29.30 1.63 -16.31
C GLU A 58 -30.02 0.31 -16.56
N GLN A 59 -29.96 -0.21 -17.79
CA GLN A 59 -30.47 -1.56 -18.11
C GLN A 59 -29.78 -2.65 -17.30
N GLY A 60 -28.48 -2.51 -17.03
CA GLY A 60 -27.72 -3.41 -16.18
C GLY A 60 -27.91 -3.18 -14.67
N GLY A 61 -28.66 -2.17 -14.25
CA GLY A 61 -28.88 -1.82 -12.84
C GLY A 61 -27.65 -1.19 -12.15
N TYR A 62 -26.62 -0.80 -12.91
CA TYR A 62 -25.43 -0.11 -12.39
C TYR A 62 -25.66 1.38 -12.16
N VAL A 63 -26.62 1.96 -12.85
CA VAL A 63 -27.06 3.36 -12.72
C VAL A 63 -28.57 3.37 -12.52
N THR A 64 -29.08 4.31 -11.74
CA THR A 64 -30.50 4.65 -11.66
C THR A 64 -30.71 6.08 -12.12
N SER A 65 -31.85 6.35 -12.73
CA SER A 65 -32.20 7.70 -13.20
C SER A 65 -33.56 8.10 -12.65
N SER A 66 -33.63 9.31 -12.13
CA SER A 66 -34.88 9.95 -11.68
C SER A 66 -34.85 11.44 -11.96
N ASN A 67 -35.88 11.98 -12.62
CA ASN A 67 -36.01 13.38 -12.95
C ASN A 67 -34.81 13.97 -13.72
N GLY A 68 -34.19 13.17 -14.62
CA GLY A 68 -33.02 13.58 -15.41
C GLY A 68 -31.70 13.61 -14.66
N VAL A 69 -31.68 13.07 -13.44
CA VAL A 69 -30.51 12.95 -12.58
C VAL A 69 -30.12 11.48 -12.48
N HIS A 70 -28.84 11.18 -12.70
CA HIS A 70 -28.27 9.84 -12.67
C HIS A 70 -27.52 9.60 -11.36
N GLN A 71 -27.68 8.43 -10.79
CA GLN A 71 -27.04 8.00 -9.54
C GLN A 71 -26.49 6.58 -9.67
N VAL A 72 -25.61 6.18 -8.76
CA VAL A 72 -25.12 4.81 -8.65
C VAL A 72 -26.27 3.86 -8.35
N GLY A 73 -26.42 2.82 -9.15
CA GLY A 73 -27.45 1.81 -9.01
C GLY A 73 -27.03 0.62 -8.11
N PRO A 74 -28.00 -0.23 -7.72
CA PRO A 74 -27.77 -1.34 -6.80
C PRO A 74 -26.70 -2.34 -7.25
N GLN A 75 -26.54 -2.57 -8.56
CA GLN A 75 -25.53 -3.50 -9.06
C GLN A 75 -24.11 -2.92 -8.96
N ALA A 76 -23.95 -1.60 -9.10
CA ALA A 76 -22.65 -0.97 -8.86
C ALA A 76 -22.28 -1.01 -7.36
N ILE A 77 -23.25 -0.84 -6.47
CA ILE A 77 -23.02 -1.00 -5.02
C ILE A 77 -22.59 -2.45 -4.71
N LYS A 78 -23.28 -3.46 -5.25
CA LYS A 78 -22.90 -4.87 -5.08
C LYS A 78 -21.49 -5.15 -5.61
N LEU A 79 -21.14 -4.60 -6.78
CA LEU A 79 -19.79 -4.70 -7.33
C LEU A 79 -18.76 -4.06 -6.40
N GLY A 80 -19.05 -2.88 -5.87
CA GLY A 80 -18.20 -2.18 -4.91
C GLY A 80 -17.97 -3.02 -3.63
N VAL A 81 -19.02 -3.61 -3.07
CA VAL A 81 -18.92 -4.52 -1.92
C VAL A 81 -18.06 -5.74 -2.25
N ALA A 82 -18.28 -6.38 -3.40
CA ALA A 82 -17.47 -7.53 -3.83
C ALA A 82 -15.99 -7.19 -4.04
N LEU A 83 -15.70 -6.01 -4.60
CA LEU A 83 -14.34 -5.51 -4.75
C LEU A 83 -13.68 -5.21 -3.40
N LEU A 84 -14.43 -4.70 -2.43
CA LEU A 84 -13.95 -4.45 -1.07
C LEU A 84 -13.70 -5.74 -0.30
N GLN A 85 -14.56 -6.75 -0.43
CA GLN A 85 -14.37 -8.06 0.21
C GLN A 85 -13.07 -8.75 -0.21
N ASN A 86 -12.61 -8.55 -1.45
CA ASN A 86 -11.33 -9.05 -1.94
C ASN A 86 -10.13 -8.14 -1.60
N ARG A 87 -10.37 -7.00 -0.93
CA ARG A 87 -9.35 -6.00 -0.57
C ARG A 87 -9.16 -5.85 0.93
N GLU A 88 -9.62 -6.82 1.73
CA GLU A 88 -9.29 -6.80 3.15
C GLU A 88 -7.77 -6.92 3.33
N PHE A 89 -7.23 -6.06 4.19
CA PHE A 89 -5.85 -6.18 4.65
C PHE A 89 -5.71 -7.46 5.49
N PRO A 90 -4.68 -8.30 5.29
CA PRO A 90 -3.44 -8.06 4.51
C PRO A 90 -3.51 -8.41 3.01
N ASN A 91 -4.56 -9.06 2.52
CA ASN A 91 -4.63 -9.61 1.16
C ASN A 91 -4.43 -8.56 0.05
N CYS A 92 -4.91 -7.33 0.27
CA CYS A 92 -4.74 -6.23 -0.70
C CYS A 92 -3.27 -5.82 -0.92
N ALA A 93 -2.38 -6.12 0.01
CA ALA A 93 -0.96 -5.81 -0.09
C ALA A 93 -0.17 -6.86 -0.91
N ARG A 94 -0.73 -8.07 -1.07
CA ARG A 94 -0.02 -9.22 -1.65
C ARG A 94 0.54 -8.97 -3.05
N PRO A 95 -0.16 -8.36 -4.01
CA PRO A 95 0.39 -8.12 -5.35
C PRO A 95 1.65 -7.23 -5.31
N ALA A 96 1.64 -6.16 -4.52
CA ALA A 96 2.80 -5.28 -4.37
C ALA A 96 3.95 -5.96 -3.61
N MET A 97 3.66 -6.83 -2.65
CA MET A 97 4.66 -7.65 -1.97
C MET A 97 5.33 -8.66 -2.91
N GLU A 98 4.55 -9.33 -3.77
CA GLU A 98 5.06 -10.29 -4.76
C GLU A 98 5.94 -9.58 -5.80
N TRP A 99 5.52 -8.41 -6.28
CA TRP A 99 6.35 -7.57 -7.13
C TRP A 99 7.66 -7.18 -6.44
N LEU A 100 7.58 -6.70 -5.18
CA LEU A 100 8.76 -6.30 -4.42
C LEU A 100 9.74 -7.46 -4.21
N ALA A 101 9.24 -8.65 -3.87
CA ALA A 101 10.05 -9.84 -3.68
C ALA A 101 10.75 -10.29 -4.99
N ALA A 102 10.07 -10.18 -6.12
CA ALA A 102 10.65 -10.47 -7.43
C ALA A 102 11.77 -9.48 -7.79
N GLU A 103 11.60 -8.18 -7.53
CA GLU A 103 12.56 -7.13 -7.86
C GLU A 103 13.80 -7.12 -6.95
N CYS A 104 13.61 -7.36 -5.64
CA CYS A 104 14.72 -7.37 -4.69
C CYS A 104 15.38 -8.75 -4.54
N ASN A 105 14.69 -9.83 -4.86
CA ASN A 105 15.09 -11.23 -4.63
C ASN A 105 15.52 -11.50 -3.18
N GLU A 106 14.80 -10.87 -2.22
CA GLU A 106 14.98 -11.01 -0.78
C GLU A 106 13.62 -11.23 -0.09
N THR A 107 13.65 -11.60 1.18
CA THR A 107 12.44 -11.84 1.95
C THR A 107 11.67 -10.54 2.20
N VAL A 108 10.42 -10.50 1.78
CA VAL A 108 9.50 -9.38 2.02
C VAL A 108 8.52 -9.76 3.13
N ILE A 109 8.39 -8.88 4.11
CA ILE A 109 7.59 -9.11 5.30
C ILE A 109 6.62 -7.95 5.50
N LEU A 110 5.35 -8.28 5.72
CA LEU A 110 4.31 -7.38 6.19
C LEU A 110 4.07 -7.62 7.67
N GLY A 111 3.95 -6.57 8.44
CA GLY A 111 3.64 -6.68 9.87
C GLY A 111 2.73 -5.58 10.36
N THR A 112 1.96 -5.94 11.38
CA THR A 112 1.02 -5.05 12.06
C THR A 112 1.43 -4.85 13.51
N PHE A 113 0.86 -3.84 14.12
CA PHE A 113 1.04 -3.57 15.53
C PHE A 113 0.03 -4.38 16.36
N ASP A 114 0.52 -5.10 17.38
CA ASP A 114 -0.30 -5.70 18.41
C ASP A 114 -0.47 -4.71 19.57
N ASP A 115 -1.68 -4.21 19.74
CA ASP A 115 -2.01 -3.21 20.75
C ASP A 115 -1.91 -3.77 22.19
N GLY A 116 -2.20 -5.06 22.39
CA GLY A 116 -2.20 -5.68 23.70
C GLY A 116 -0.80 -5.86 24.28
N GLU A 117 0.09 -6.38 23.44
CA GLU A 117 1.46 -6.75 23.86
C GLU A 117 2.49 -5.67 23.53
N MET A 118 2.10 -4.58 22.84
CA MET A 118 3.02 -3.53 22.37
C MET A 118 4.18 -4.11 21.53
N GLN A 119 3.84 -5.06 20.65
CA GLN A 119 4.77 -5.79 19.80
C GLN A 119 4.39 -5.64 18.33
N ILE A 120 5.30 -6.04 17.44
CA ILE A 120 4.98 -6.25 16.05
C ILE A 120 4.59 -7.71 15.83
N VAL A 121 3.57 -7.95 15.00
CA VAL A 121 3.19 -9.27 14.50
C VAL A 121 3.50 -9.32 13.02
N TYR A 122 4.26 -10.30 12.56
CA TYR A 122 4.50 -10.55 11.14
C TYR A 122 3.29 -11.30 10.57
N THR A 123 2.51 -10.62 9.73
CA THR A 123 1.23 -11.15 9.22
C THR A 123 1.40 -11.92 7.91
N GLU A 124 2.26 -11.42 7.00
CA GLU A 124 2.54 -12.05 5.72
C GLU A 124 4.05 -12.08 5.46
N VAL A 125 4.52 -13.16 4.83
CA VAL A 125 5.92 -13.35 4.44
C VAL A 125 5.97 -13.90 3.03
N ILE A 126 6.77 -13.27 2.16
CA ILE A 126 7.09 -13.78 0.83
C ILE A 126 8.58 -14.05 0.78
N GLU A 127 8.95 -15.32 0.64
CA GLU A 127 10.34 -15.73 0.51
C GLU A 127 10.80 -15.68 -0.95
N PRO A 128 12.04 -15.23 -1.21
CA PRO A 128 12.62 -15.25 -2.55
C PRO A 128 12.99 -16.66 -2.99
N SER A 129 13.32 -16.82 -4.27
CA SER A 129 13.89 -18.05 -4.80
C SER A 129 15.37 -18.25 -4.41
N ASN A 130 16.03 -17.23 -3.86
CA ASN A 130 17.44 -17.29 -3.46
C ASN A 130 17.67 -18.36 -2.37
N PRO A 131 18.56 -19.34 -2.57
CA PRO A 131 18.84 -20.38 -1.60
C PRO A 131 19.35 -19.85 -0.25
N LEU A 132 20.22 -18.84 -0.28
CA LEU A 132 20.68 -18.16 0.93
C LEU A 132 19.79 -16.92 1.17
N ARG A 133 18.81 -17.06 2.05
CA ARG A 133 17.85 -16.02 2.38
C ARG A 133 17.57 -15.95 3.88
N PHE A 134 17.07 -14.81 4.33
CA PHE A 134 16.43 -14.75 5.64
C PHE A 134 15.06 -15.45 5.56
N SER A 135 14.80 -16.35 6.48
CA SER A 135 13.52 -17.09 6.55
C SER A 135 12.87 -16.86 7.92
N ILE A 136 11.60 -16.56 7.93
CA ILE A 136 10.80 -16.31 9.13
C ILE A 136 9.35 -16.71 8.87
N LYS A 137 8.63 -17.11 9.92
CA LYS A 137 7.21 -17.51 9.79
C LYS A 137 6.28 -16.36 10.12
N SER A 138 5.14 -16.30 9.42
CA SER A 138 4.00 -15.47 9.82
C SER A 138 3.49 -15.89 11.20
N GLY A 139 2.86 -14.93 11.92
CA GLY A 139 2.41 -15.12 13.30
C GLY A 139 3.49 -14.88 14.36
N LEU A 140 4.75 -14.67 13.99
CA LEU A 140 5.80 -14.36 14.95
C LEU A 140 5.65 -12.93 15.47
N THR A 141 5.79 -12.78 16.80
CA THR A 141 5.79 -11.46 17.48
C THR A 141 7.20 -11.05 17.90
N LYS A 142 7.49 -9.77 17.88
CA LYS A 142 8.78 -9.20 18.29
C LYS A 142 8.62 -7.84 18.97
N PRO A 143 9.54 -7.49 19.91
CA PRO A 143 9.57 -6.15 20.48
C PRO A 143 9.79 -5.07 19.42
N LEU A 144 9.09 -3.94 19.54
CA LEU A 144 9.18 -2.86 18.54
C LEU A 144 10.58 -2.27 18.38
N TYR A 145 11.37 -2.19 19.49
CA TYR A 145 12.71 -1.58 19.42
C TYR A 145 13.72 -2.41 18.62
N SER A 146 13.47 -3.70 18.43
CA SER A 146 14.50 -4.64 17.97
C SER A 146 14.64 -4.75 16.45
N SER A 147 13.61 -4.36 15.67
CA SER A 147 13.58 -4.53 14.22
C SER A 147 13.32 -3.23 13.48
N ALA A 148 13.78 -3.12 12.23
CA ALA A 148 13.50 -1.97 11.38
C ALA A 148 12.01 -1.66 11.30
N MET A 149 11.16 -2.67 11.11
CA MET A 149 9.72 -2.51 11.03
C MET A 149 9.10 -2.04 12.35
N GLY A 150 9.48 -2.61 13.49
CA GLY A 150 9.02 -2.18 14.80
C GLY A 150 9.42 -0.73 15.11
N GLN A 151 10.66 -0.35 14.76
CA GLN A 151 11.15 1.03 14.89
C GLN A 151 10.35 2.00 13.99
N THR A 152 9.98 1.56 12.77
CA THR A 152 9.10 2.33 11.89
C THR A 152 7.74 2.56 12.53
N LEU A 153 7.09 1.54 13.07
CA LEU A 153 5.80 1.70 13.76
C LEU A 153 5.90 2.64 14.95
N LEU A 154 6.98 2.56 15.74
CA LEU A 154 7.25 3.49 16.84
C LEU A 154 7.45 4.93 16.37
N ALA A 155 8.12 5.13 15.24
CA ALA A 155 8.37 6.47 14.70
C ALA A 155 7.08 7.23 14.39
N TYR A 156 6.08 6.53 13.87
CA TYR A 156 4.79 7.10 13.45
C TYR A 156 3.66 6.92 14.49
N MET A 157 3.93 6.23 15.60
CA MET A 157 2.97 6.03 16.67
C MET A 157 2.54 7.37 17.30
N PRO A 158 1.25 7.54 17.69
CA PRO A 158 0.78 8.71 18.41
C PRO A 158 1.64 9.01 19.66
N ALA A 159 1.88 10.28 19.93
CA ALA A 159 2.85 10.73 20.94
C ALA A 159 2.61 10.14 22.34
N GLU A 160 1.34 10.06 22.76
CA GLU A 160 0.96 9.49 24.06
C GLU A 160 1.32 8.00 24.15
N ARG A 161 0.96 7.20 23.15
CA ARG A 161 1.28 5.77 23.11
C ARG A 161 2.79 5.53 23.04
N LYS A 162 3.49 6.32 22.21
CA LYS A 162 4.97 6.29 22.11
C LYS A 162 5.61 6.60 23.47
N SER A 163 5.14 7.63 24.17
CA SER A 163 5.63 7.99 25.48
C SER A 163 5.45 6.85 26.50
N ARG A 164 4.26 6.25 26.52
CA ARG A 164 3.96 5.08 27.37
C ARG A 164 4.89 3.91 27.07
N TYR A 165 5.11 3.59 25.78
CA TYR A 165 6.05 2.54 25.39
C TYR A 165 7.47 2.82 25.89
N LEU A 166 7.98 4.03 25.67
CA LEU A 166 9.34 4.43 26.06
C LEU A 166 9.56 4.46 27.59
N GLN A 167 8.49 4.60 28.38
CA GLN A 167 8.56 4.55 29.86
C GLN A 167 8.64 3.12 30.40
N HIS A 168 8.07 2.14 29.70
CA HIS A 168 7.92 0.77 30.20
C HIS A 168 8.74 -0.27 29.43
N VAL A 169 9.40 0.11 28.32
CA VAL A 169 10.16 -0.84 27.51
C VAL A 169 11.33 -1.42 28.29
N ALA A 170 11.37 -2.75 28.37
CA ALA A 170 12.50 -3.51 28.86
C ALA A 170 13.38 -3.92 27.68
N PHE A 171 14.62 -3.45 27.63
CA PHE A 171 15.56 -3.81 26.57
C PHE A 171 16.23 -5.14 26.88
N VAL A 172 16.04 -6.11 25.99
CA VAL A 172 16.77 -7.37 25.96
C VAL A 172 17.69 -7.37 24.75
N ARG A 173 18.95 -7.72 24.94
CA ARG A 173 19.88 -7.87 23.82
C ARG A 173 19.55 -9.16 23.06
N LEU A 174 19.07 -9.02 21.82
CA LEU A 174 18.68 -10.13 20.95
C LEU A 174 19.77 -10.49 19.95
N ALA A 175 20.56 -9.49 19.54
CA ALA A 175 21.67 -9.59 18.60
C ALA A 175 22.75 -8.55 18.93
N SER A 176 23.85 -8.56 18.18
CA SER A 176 25.02 -7.71 18.45
C SER A 176 24.71 -6.22 18.46
N ASN A 177 23.81 -5.75 17.60
CA ASN A 177 23.44 -4.34 17.43
C ASN A 177 22.02 -4.01 17.91
N THR A 178 21.43 -4.83 18.76
CA THR A 178 20.12 -4.52 19.36
C THR A 178 20.15 -3.16 20.09
N ILE A 179 19.20 -2.29 19.78
CA ILE A 179 19.01 -1.03 20.52
C ILE A 179 18.74 -1.36 21.99
N SER A 180 19.55 -0.80 22.89
CA SER A 180 19.56 -1.14 24.31
C SER A 180 19.27 0.04 25.24
N SER A 181 18.87 1.21 24.70
CA SER A 181 18.53 2.36 25.52
C SER A 181 17.45 3.25 24.89
N VAL A 182 16.68 3.91 25.76
CA VAL A 182 15.67 4.89 25.34
C VAL A 182 16.29 6.02 24.52
N ALA A 183 17.50 6.47 24.88
CA ALA A 183 18.19 7.55 24.16
C ALA A 183 18.53 7.13 22.72
N ALA A 184 19.07 5.92 22.53
CA ALA A 184 19.36 5.37 21.20
C ALA A 184 18.08 5.19 20.37
N LEU A 185 17.01 4.67 20.99
CA LEU A 185 15.73 4.49 20.32
C LEU A 185 15.10 5.83 19.89
N LYS A 186 15.16 6.86 20.74
CA LYS A 186 14.67 8.21 20.38
C LYS A 186 15.45 8.81 19.20
N ARG A 187 16.78 8.63 19.13
CA ARG A 187 17.56 9.06 17.97
C ARG A 187 17.10 8.34 16.70
N LYS A 188 16.98 7.02 16.77
CA LYS A 188 16.53 6.21 15.63
C LYS A 188 15.14 6.62 15.15
N ILE A 189 14.19 6.86 16.06
CA ILE A 189 12.86 7.38 15.73
C ILE A 189 12.93 8.72 14.99
N LYS A 190 13.83 9.63 15.40
CA LYS A 190 14.02 10.92 14.74
C LYS A 190 14.58 10.76 13.33
N GLU A 191 15.56 9.87 13.13
CA GLU A 191 16.11 9.53 11.82
C GLU A 191 15.02 8.99 10.89
N ILE A 192 14.23 8.01 11.36
CA ILE A 192 13.14 7.43 10.59
C ILE A 192 12.11 8.48 10.16
N ARG A 193 11.79 9.44 11.04
CA ARG A 193 10.87 10.53 10.71
C ARG A 193 11.44 11.49 9.66
N ALA A 194 12.74 11.65 9.58
CA ALA A 194 13.40 12.47 8.56
C ALA A 194 13.51 11.74 7.21
N ASP A 195 13.84 10.44 7.25
CA ASP A 195 14.16 9.66 6.05
C ASP A 195 12.95 8.89 5.49
N GLY A 196 11.90 8.70 6.29
CA GLY A 196 10.72 7.93 5.91
C GLY A 196 10.90 6.41 5.97
N ILE A 197 12.11 5.93 6.23
CA ILE A 197 12.47 4.51 6.27
C ILE A 197 13.34 4.20 7.51
N SER A 198 13.33 2.95 7.93
CA SER A 198 14.19 2.43 8.99
C SER A 198 15.12 1.37 8.46
N VAL A 199 16.40 1.45 8.80
CA VAL A 199 17.40 0.40 8.52
C VAL A 199 17.90 -0.18 9.83
N SER A 200 18.05 -1.51 9.88
CA SER A 200 18.61 -2.25 11.01
C SER A 200 19.53 -3.35 10.50
N VAL A 201 20.74 -3.39 11.03
CA VAL A 201 21.72 -4.44 10.76
C VAL A 201 22.04 -5.12 12.08
N ASP A 202 21.86 -6.43 12.14
CA ASP A 202 22.12 -7.24 13.35
C ASP A 202 21.37 -6.71 14.60
N GLY A 203 20.16 -6.15 14.38
CA GLY A 203 19.36 -5.55 15.46
C GLY A 203 18.52 -6.58 16.23
N MET A 204 17.95 -7.56 15.50
CA MET A 204 17.11 -8.61 16.05
C MET A 204 17.71 -10.00 15.91
N PHE A 205 18.41 -10.24 14.82
CA PHE A 205 19.16 -11.47 14.54
C PHE A 205 20.53 -11.08 13.97
N ASP A 206 21.59 -11.74 14.44
CA ASP A 206 22.93 -11.58 13.85
C ASP A 206 22.93 -12.14 12.42
N GLY A 207 23.62 -11.48 11.52
CA GLY A 207 23.66 -11.82 10.10
C GLY A 207 22.47 -11.31 9.28
N VAL A 208 21.58 -10.50 9.86
CA VAL A 208 20.37 -9.99 9.17
C VAL A 208 20.42 -8.46 9.02
N TYR A 209 20.28 -8.03 7.77
CA TYR A 209 19.96 -6.67 7.37
C TYR A 209 18.45 -6.56 7.15
N SER A 210 17.83 -5.50 7.61
CA SER A 210 16.41 -5.19 7.34
C SER A 210 16.23 -3.71 7.06
N ILE A 211 15.38 -3.40 6.09
CA ILE A 211 14.89 -2.05 5.80
C ILE A 211 13.38 -2.06 5.80
N ALA A 212 12.73 -1.06 6.39
CA ALA A 212 11.28 -1.00 6.56
C ALA A 212 10.71 0.40 6.27
N ALA A 213 9.48 0.42 5.75
CA ALA A 213 8.71 1.62 5.46
C ALA A 213 7.28 1.51 6.04
N PRO A 214 6.62 2.64 6.37
CA PRO A 214 5.28 2.64 6.93
C PRO A 214 4.21 2.30 5.90
N LEU A 215 3.10 1.69 6.33
CA LEU A 215 1.86 1.58 5.55
C LEU A 215 0.78 2.44 6.20
N VAL A 216 0.12 3.25 5.37
CA VAL A 216 -0.79 4.31 5.81
C VAL A 216 -2.21 3.99 5.34
N ASN A 217 -3.19 4.12 6.24
CA ASN A 217 -4.60 3.94 5.91
C ASN A 217 -5.26 5.24 5.38
N ALA A 218 -6.52 5.16 4.97
CA ALA A 218 -7.31 6.30 4.48
C ALA A 218 -7.42 7.48 5.48
N ALA A 219 -7.28 7.20 6.78
CA ALA A 219 -7.29 8.24 7.83
C ALA A 219 -5.92 8.93 8.02
N GLY A 220 -4.90 8.55 7.23
CA GLY A 220 -3.53 9.08 7.37
C GLY A 220 -2.74 8.47 8.54
N GLN A 221 -3.21 7.37 9.11
CA GLN A 221 -2.57 6.71 10.24
C GLN A 221 -1.66 5.58 9.75
N VAL A 222 -0.44 5.50 10.29
CA VAL A 222 0.44 4.36 10.10
C VAL A 222 -0.01 3.25 11.05
N PHE A 223 -0.41 2.11 10.48
CA PHE A 223 -0.96 0.98 11.22
C PHE A 223 -0.22 -0.34 10.96
N ALA A 224 0.60 -0.37 9.91
CA ALA A 224 1.37 -1.52 9.50
C ALA A 224 2.73 -1.07 8.92
N GLY A 225 3.62 -2.01 8.68
CA GLY A 225 4.90 -1.79 8.02
C GLY A 225 5.18 -2.87 6.98
N LEU A 226 5.93 -2.48 5.95
CA LEU A 226 6.50 -3.38 4.95
C LEU A 226 8.01 -3.38 5.10
N SER A 227 8.67 -4.53 4.97
CA SER A 227 10.13 -4.62 5.05
C SER A 227 10.72 -5.58 4.04
N ILE A 228 11.98 -5.32 3.67
CA ILE A 228 12.87 -6.24 2.99
C ILE A 228 13.89 -6.70 4.03
N SER A 229 14.09 -8.03 4.14
CA SER A 229 15.10 -8.62 5.01
C SER A 229 16.04 -9.51 4.20
N ALA A 230 17.34 -9.29 4.37
CA ALA A 230 18.41 -9.94 3.61
C ALA A 230 19.55 -10.35 4.54
N PRO A 231 20.46 -11.23 4.14
CA PRO A 231 21.73 -11.44 4.83
C PRO A 231 22.52 -10.11 4.93
N SER A 232 23.10 -9.83 6.11
CA SER A 232 23.89 -8.62 6.36
C SER A 232 25.15 -8.52 5.49
N THR A 233 25.59 -9.63 4.91
CA THR A 233 26.74 -9.70 3.97
C THR A 233 26.45 -9.06 2.62
N ARG A 234 25.19 -8.85 2.22
CA ARG A 234 24.80 -8.25 0.94
C ARG A 234 23.76 -7.14 1.02
N GLY A 235 22.94 -7.13 2.09
CA GLY A 235 21.89 -6.13 2.27
C GLY A 235 22.38 -4.70 2.22
N PRO A 236 23.42 -4.33 3.00
CA PRO A 236 23.94 -2.96 3.03
C PRO A 236 24.40 -2.43 1.66
N GLN A 237 24.98 -3.28 0.79
CA GLN A 237 25.42 -2.88 -0.54
C GLN A 237 24.25 -2.55 -1.48
N GLN A 238 23.07 -3.03 -1.18
CA GLN A 238 21.86 -2.82 -1.97
C GLN A 238 20.88 -1.81 -1.34
N GLU A 239 21.25 -1.17 -0.24
CA GLU A 239 20.37 -0.30 0.55
C GLU A 239 19.64 0.74 -0.30
N ARG A 240 20.35 1.45 -1.17
CA ARG A 240 19.73 2.46 -2.05
C ARG A 240 18.69 1.87 -3.00
N LYS A 241 18.97 0.69 -3.57
CA LYS A 241 18.01 -0.04 -4.42
C LYS A 241 16.80 -0.46 -3.60
N PHE A 242 17.02 -1.07 -2.45
CA PHE A 242 15.95 -1.56 -1.58
C PHE A 242 15.07 -0.41 -1.07
N ALA A 243 15.66 0.73 -0.69
CA ALA A 243 14.93 1.92 -0.28
C ALA A 243 13.95 2.39 -1.35
N GLY A 244 14.41 2.52 -2.61
CA GLY A 244 13.56 2.93 -3.73
C GLY A 244 12.42 1.95 -4.03
N LEU A 245 12.72 0.65 -4.08
CA LEU A 245 11.72 -0.39 -4.31
C LEU A 245 10.69 -0.46 -3.19
N LEU A 246 11.16 -0.43 -1.94
CA LEU A 246 10.33 -0.48 -0.74
C LEU A 246 9.39 0.72 -0.64
N THR A 247 9.90 1.93 -0.86
CA THR A 247 9.10 3.17 -0.87
C THR A 247 7.98 3.07 -1.91
N LYS A 248 8.30 2.64 -3.14
CA LYS A 248 7.31 2.46 -4.21
C LYS A 248 6.22 1.46 -3.83
N ALA A 249 6.60 0.27 -3.34
CA ALA A 249 5.64 -0.75 -2.94
C ALA A 249 4.75 -0.29 -1.76
N SER A 250 5.37 0.35 -0.75
CA SER A 250 4.64 0.83 0.43
C SER A 250 3.70 1.99 0.10
N GLU A 251 4.08 2.88 -0.81
CA GLU A 251 3.19 3.92 -1.32
C GLU A 251 2.02 3.30 -2.09
N GLU A 252 2.27 2.35 -3.00
CA GLU A 252 1.22 1.66 -3.75
C GLU A 252 0.21 0.97 -2.84
N ILE A 253 0.67 0.22 -1.83
CA ILE A 253 -0.21 -0.40 -0.83
C ILE A 253 -1.02 0.65 -0.09
N SER A 254 -0.39 1.75 0.34
CA SER A 254 -1.07 2.83 1.05
C SER A 254 -2.14 3.50 0.16
N ARG A 255 -1.88 3.68 -1.15
CA ARG A 255 -2.88 4.18 -2.12
C ARG A 255 -4.06 3.22 -2.27
N VAL A 256 -3.80 1.92 -2.34
CA VAL A 256 -4.85 0.88 -2.37
C VAL A 256 -5.71 0.93 -1.10
N LEU A 257 -5.11 1.26 0.06
CA LEU A 257 -5.79 1.44 1.35
C LEU A 257 -6.50 2.81 1.49
N GLY A 258 -6.50 3.64 0.45
CA GLY A 258 -7.22 4.91 0.40
C GLY A 258 -6.42 6.12 0.89
N TYR A 259 -5.12 5.99 1.15
CA TYR A 259 -4.29 7.13 1.51
C TYR A 259 -4.02 8.05 0.31
N THR A 260 -4.29 9.35 0.47
CA THR A 260 -4.14 10.36 -0.60
C THR A 260 -3.08 11.43 -0.29
N GLY A 261 -2.49 11.41 0.91
CA GLY A 261 -1.47 12.38 1.35
C GLY A 261 -0.09 12.17 0.72
N ALA A 262 0.88 13.00 1.11
CA ALA A 262 2.29 12.83 0.72
C ALA A 262 2.87 11.53 1.31
N TYR A 263 3.76 10.87 0.56
CA TYR A 263 4.44 9.67 1.03
C TYR A 263 5.97 9.87 0.98
N PRO A 264 6.73 9.52 2.04
CA PRO A 264 6.25 9.01 3.34
C PRO A 264 5.39 10.03 4.08
N PRO A 265 4.54 9.58 5.04
CA PRO A 265 3.68 10.49 5.78
C PRO A 265 4.52 11.44 6.66
N PRO A 266 4.08 12.70 6.81
CA PRO A 266 4.81 13.72 7.57
C PRO A 266 4.93 13.40 9.06
#